data_9865a474c19ec1daa40d4f2b8eee66ac
#
_entry.id   9865a474c19ec1daa40d4f2b8eee66ac
#
_cell.length_a   1.000
_cell.length_b   1.000
_cell.length_c   1.000
_cell.angle_alpha   90.00
_cell.angle_beta   90.00
_cell.angle_gamma   90.00
#
_symmetry.space_group_name_H-M   'P 1'
#
loop_
_entity.id
_entity.type
_entity.pdbx_description
1 polymer ?
#
loop_
_entity_poly.entity_id
_entity_poly.type
_entity_poly.pdbx_seq_one_letter_code
_entity_poly.pdbx_strand_id
1 'polypeptide(L)'
;MLNFNFLRAKNYPLNFIVNIDLLSLQKMKKAILIFFIVCPFFSFGQTLYNPQNLYDSPGGLFDKDSLRDIYVNFQDPNYHTILVDSFFTNPSGRIPATIIVNGMSFDSAGVRYKGNSTFCLPNDAGNPKVPFNIDMNYWVSGQKILEYKKLKLANAWMDPTFAKEFTAAKIYRKYLPSAEVNLTKLHVQGNYLGVYVNTESINKQFLDKHFNEKSGSLFKCDPSGMFCDTAGAPAGGRPDLKWLGIDSTDYYDDYTIKSDNGWGDLLDFIYTLNFNFNEIDSVINVDRVLWAFAVNSVISNLDTYNGYYIHNYYLYQTGDGLFQMIPWDLDNSFLGAILGFTSPTTLYQRDPY
;
A
#
# COMPACT_ATOMS: atom_id res chain seq x y z
N MET A 1 -28.87 21.38 31.12
CA MET A 1 -28.53 22.02 32.40
C MET A 1 -27.38 21.24 33.00
N LEU A 2 -26.17 21.72 32.87
CA LEU A 2 -24.97 21.14 33.46
C LEU A 2 -24.55 22.03 34.62
N ASN A 3 -24.63 21.50 35.87
CA ASN A 3 -24.20 22.16 37.08
C ASN A 3 -22.68 22.04 37.25
N PHE A 4 -21.98 23.15 37.21
CA PHE A 4 -20.59 23.23 37.64
C PHE A 4 -20.54 23.61 39.13
N ASN A 5 -20.06 22.69 39.96
CA ASN A 5 -19.72 22.97 41.36
C ASN A 5 -18.34 23.63 41.45
N PHE A 6 -18.30 24.90 41.82
CA PHE A 6 -17.07 25.59 42.16
C PHE A 6 -16.63 25.22 43.61
N LEU A 7 -15.47 24.61 43.72
CA LEU A 7 -14.76 24.44 44.97
C LEU A 7 -14.16 25.81 45.43
N ARG A 8 -14.61 26.27 46.57
CA ARG A 8 -14.07 27.46 47.25
C ARG A 8 -12.62 27.20 47.69
N ALA A 9 -11.67 27.94 47.13
CA ALA A 9 -10.31 28.02 47.65
C ALA A 9 -10.24 29.02 48.80
N LYS A 10 -9.54 28.65 49.89
CA LYS A 10 -9.31 29.42 51.11
C LYS A 10 -8.45 30.66 50.81
N ASN A 11 -8.85 31.77 51.46
CA ASN A 11 -8.17 33.08 51.48
C ASN A 11 -6.72 32.97 51.96
N TYR A 12 -5.77 33.37 51.11
CA TYR A 12 -4.45 33.86 51.53
C TYR A 12 -4.30 35.31 51.04
N PRO A 13 -3.81 36.24 51.89
CA PRO A 13 -3.59 37.61 51.45
C PRO A 13 -2.30 37.69 50.62
N LEU A 14 -2.44 37.86 49.34
CA LEU A 14 -1.33 38.16 48.42
C LEU A 14 -1.25 39.68 48.24
N ASN A 15 -0.49 40.33 49.12
CA ASN A 15 0.07 41.65 48.84
C ASN A 15 1.47 41.48 48.24
N PHE A 16 1.55 41.14 46.93
CA PHE A 16 2.74 41.32 46.13
C PHE A 16 2.50 42.50 45.18
N ILE A 17 2.92 43.70 45.61
CA ILE A 17 3.06 44.84 44.71
C ILE A 17 4.35 44.58 43.92
N VAL A 18 4.22 44.04 42.71
CA VAL A 18 5.34 43.97 41.74
C VAL A 18 5.46 45.36 41.14
N ASN A 19 6.41 46.17 41.63
CA ASN A 19 6.84 47.41 40.98
C ASN A 19 7.57 47.00 39.69
N ILE A 20 6.84 46.88 38.59
CA ILE A 20 7.45 46.70 37.27
C ILE A 20 7.87 48.09 36.78
N ASP A 21 9.17 48.32 36.76
CA ASP A 21 9.75 49.55 36.24
C ASP A 21 9.38 49.73 34.76
N LEU A 22 8.99 50.94 34.36
CA LEU A 22 8.56 51.27 32.99
C LEU A 22 9.63 50.91 31.93
N LEU A 23 10.90 50.94 32.35
CA LEU A 23 12.03 50.52 31.50
C LEU A 23 12.05 49.00 31.23
N SER A 24 11.61 48.18 32.20
CA SER A 24 11.52 46.73 32.06
C SER A 24 10.37 46.32 31.12
N LEU A 25 9.26 47.04 31.17
CA LEU A 25 8.13 46.87 30.27
C LEU A 25 8.46 47.23 28.82
N GLN A 26 9.27 48.30 28.60
CA GLN A 26 9.75 48.62 27.25
C GLN A 26 10.74 47.60 26.69
N LYS A 27 11.63 47.05 27.55
CA LYS A 27 12.55 45.96 27.15
C LYS A 27 11.79 44.67 26.86
N MET A 28 10.79 44.30 27.65
CA MET A 28 9.90 43.17 27.37
C MET A 28 9.11 43.33 26.06
N LYS A 29 8.55 44.52 25.80
CA LYS A 29 7.86 44.81 24.54
C LYS A 29 8.79 44.67 23.32
N LYS A 30 10.03 45.12 23.41
CA LYS A 30 11.04 44.95 22.38
C LYS A 30 11.45 43.48 22.20
N ALA A 31 11.61 42.72 23.29
CA ALA A 31 11.94 41.31 23.25
C ALA A 31 10.79 40.49 22.66
N ILE A 32 9.54 40.79 23.02
CA ILE A 32 8.35 40.17 22.44
C ILE A 32 8.21 40.51 20.95
N LEU A 33 8.48 41.77 20.56
CA LEU A 33 8.43 42.18 19.15
C LEU A 33 9.51 41.49 18.33
N ILE A 34 10.72 41.32 18.85
CA ILE A 34 11.82 40.58 18.21
C ILE A 34 11.44 39.08 18.11
N PHE A 35 10.84 38.51 19.15
CA PHE A 35 10.38 37.11 19.12
C PHE A 35 9.33 36.89 18.02
N PHE A 36 8.38 37.82 17.85
CA PHE A 36 7.38 37.75 16.78
C PHE A 36 7.93 38.05 15.37
N ILE A 37 9.05 38.76 15.25
CA ILE A 37 9.71 39.04 13.98
C ILE A 37 10.62 37.86 13.55
N VAL A 38 11.23 37.17 14.51
CA VAL A 38 12.17 36.05 14.22
C VAL A 38 11.45 34.69 14.21
N CYS A 39 10.35 34.53 14.95
CA CYS A 39 9.61 33.28 15.01
C CYS A 39 8.89 32.85 13.71
N PRO A 40 8.45 33.76 12.80
CA PRO A 40 7.84 33.31 11.54
C PRO A 40 8.81 32.64 10.57
N PHE A 41 10.12 32.70 10.82
CA PHE A 41 11.12 32.01 9.99
C PHE A 41 11.40 30.55 10.43
N PHE A 42 10.86 30.14 11.56
CA PHE A 42 10.88 28.74 12.02
C PHE A 42 9.49 28.09 11.97
N SER A 43 8.62 28.56 11.11
CA SER A 43 7.55 27.72 10.64
C SER A 43 8.21 26.60 9.82
N PHE A 44 8.55 25.49 10.47
CA PHE A 44 8.64 24.22 9.80
C PHE A 44 7.23 23.94 9.26
N GLY A 45 6.90 24.58 8.12
CA GLY A 45 5.77 24.13 7.35
C GLY A 45 6.06 22.67 7.05
N GLN A 46 5.29 21.76 7.65
CA GLN A 46 5.20 20.42 7.09
C GLN A 46 4.97 20.66 5.61
N THR A 47 5.93 20.27 4.79
CA THR A 47 5.73 20.22 3.36
C THR A 47 4.59 19.24 3.19
N LEU A 48 3.40 19.78 2.95
CA LEU A 48 2.24 18.94 2.62
C LEU A 48 2.70 18.00 1.52
N TYR A 49 2.58 16.72 1.77
CA TYR A 49 2.90 15.71 0.78
C TYR A 49 2.11 16.04 -0.49
N ASN A 50 2.80 16.49 -1.51
CA ASN A 50 2.22 16.74 -2.82
C ASN A 50 2.74 15.69 -3.81
N PRO A 51 2.04 14.59 -3.94
CA PRO A 51 2.48 13.48 -4.77
C PRO A 51 2.27 13.73 -6.27
N GLN A 52 1.58 14.80 -6.67
CA GLN A 52 1.13 15.01 -8.04
C GLN A 52 2.28 14.86 -9.04
N ASN A 53 3.43 15.46 -8.75
CA ASN A 53 4.61 15.39 -9.62
C ASN A 53 5.23 13.98 -9.73
N LEU A 54 4.88 13.07 -8.80
CA LEU A 54 5.37 11.69 -8.80
C LEU A 54 4.50 10.76 -9.66
N TYR A 55 3.26 11.17 -9.93
CA TYR A 55 2.26 10.31 -10.58
C TYR A 55 1.86 10.77 -11.98
N ASP A 56 2.21 11.96 -12.38
CA ASP A 56 1.93 12.47 -13.73
C ASP A 56 3.12 12.15 -14.66
N SER A 57 2.97 11.09 -15.43
CA SER A 57 3.94 10.65 -16.44
C SER A 57 3.26 10.49 -17.80
N PRO A 58 2.93 11.61 -18.51
CA PRO A 58 2.35 11.52 -19.85
C PRO A 58 3.25 10.68 -20.76
N GLY A 59 2.65 9.69 -21.44
CA GLY A 59 3.38 8.74 -22.27
C GLY A 59 4.11 7.63 -21.49
N GLY A 60 4.21 7.71 -20.17
CA GLY A 60 4.80 6.68 -19.29
C GLY A 60 3.94 5.41 -19.20
N LEU A 61 4.47 4.35 -18.56
CA LEU A 61 3.77 3.07 -18.45
C LEU A 61 2.39 3.20 -17.77
N PHE A 62 2.29 4.06 -16.76
CA PHE A 62 1.09 4.29 -15.97
C PHE A 62 0.32 5.56 -16.37
N ASP A 63 0.57 6.08 -17.58
CA ASP A 63 -0.21 7.19 -18.11
C ASP A 63 -1.71 6.87 -18.05
N LYS A 64 -2.45 7.62 -17.21
CA LYS A 64 -3.86 7.43 -16.92
C LYS A 64 -4.78 7.70 -18.11
N ASP A 65 -4.30 8.49 -19.07
CA ASP A 65 -5.04 8.92 -20.25
C ASP A 65 -4.75 8.01 -21.47
N SER A 66 -3.95 6.96 -21.28
CA SER A 66 -3.53 6.02 -22.32
C SER A 66 -4.03 4.61 -22.05
N LEU A 67 -4.90 4.09 -22.90
CA LEU A 67 -5.33 2.69 -22.89
C LEU A 67 -4.50 1.89 -23.90
N ARG A 68 -3.38 1.30 -23.45
CA ARG A 68 -2.43 0.59 -24.30
C ARG A 68 -2.86 -0.84 -24.59
N ASP A 69 -2.47 -1.31 -25.77
CA ASP A 69 -2.50 -2.73 -26.09
C ASP A 69 -1.18 -3.38 -25.66
N ILE A 70 -1.28 -4.46 -24.88
CA ILE A 70 -0.17 -5.32 -24.47
C ILE A 70 -0.39 -6.69 -25.11
N TYR A 71 0.59 -7.15 -25.87
CA TYR A 71 0.58 -8.47 -26.48
C TYR A 71 1.58 -9.37 -25.77
N VAL A 72 1.15 -10.58 -25.44
CA VAL A 72 1.96 -11.63 -24.82
C VAL A 72 1.95 -12.84 -25.74
N ASN A 73 3.10 -13.18 -26.31
CA ASN A 73 3.26 -14.28 -27.23
C ASN A 73 4.22 -15.32 -26.64
N PHE A 74 3.71 -16.48 -26.32
CA PHE A 74 4.49 -17.62 -25.85
C PHE A 74 5.00 -18.43 -27.03
N GLN A 75 6.19 -19.05 -26.88
CA GLN A 75 6.72 -19.96 -27.86
C GLN A 75 6.03 -21.34 -27.80
N ASP A 76 5.69 -21.78 -26.57
CA ASP A 76 5.01 -23.07 -26.37
C ASP A 76 3.48 -22.87 -26.49
N PRO A 77 2.81 -23.63 -27.39
CA PRO A 77 1.37 -23.58 -27.54
C PRO A 77 0.61 -24.04 -26.27
N ASN A 78 1.25 -24.87 -25.42
CA ASN A 78 0.67 -25.38 -24.17
C ASN A 78 0.92 -24.45 -22.98
N TYR A 79 1.31 -23.19 -23.21
CA TYR A 79 1.67 -22.22 -22.20
C TYR A 79 0.68 -22.15 -21.03
N HIS A 80 -0.62 -22.27 -21.33
CA HIS A 80 -1.66 -22.16 -20.32
C HIS A 80 -1.57 -23.32 -19.31
N THR A 81 -1.50 -24.56 -19.78
CA THR A 81 -1.33 -25.74 -18.92
C THR A 81 -0.07 -25.63 -18.08
N ILE A 82 1.06 -25.25 -18.70
CA ILE A 82 2.34 -25.08 -18.00
C ILE A 82 2.23 -24.00 -16.89
N LEU A 83 1.58 -22.88 -17.18
CA LEU A 83 1.41 -21.80 -16.20
C LEU A 83 0.45 -22.17 -15.08
N VAL A 84 -0.61 -22.94 -15.36
CA VAL A 84 -1.53 -23.48 -14.33
C VAL A 84 -0.80 -24.46 -13.43
N ASP A 85 -0.08 -25.41 -13.98
CA ASP A 85 0.71 -26.38 -13.20
C ASP A 85 1.75 -25.67 -12.35
N SER A 86 2.47 -24.70 -12.93
CA SER A 86 3.45 -23.89 -12.20
C SER A 86 2.82 -23.07 -11.08
N PHE A 87 1.62 -22.55 -11.28
CA PHE A 87 0.92 -21.77 -10.25
C PHE A 87 0.74 -22.58 -8.96
N PHE A 88 0.42 -23.87 -9.06
CA PHE A 88 0.21 -24.74 -7.90
C PHE A 88 1.49 -25.38 -7.37
N THR A 89 2.43 -25.73 -8.23
CA THR A 89 3.63 -26.51 -7.85
C THR A 89 4.87 -25.65 -7.62
N ASN A 90 4.98 -24.52 -8.33
CA ASN A 90 6.11 -23.60 -8.25
C ASN A 90 5.62 -22.15 -8.50
N PRO A 91 4.94 -21.51 -7.54
CA PRO A 91 4.30 -20.20 -7.73
C PRO A 91 5.23 -19.07 -8.15
N SER A 92 6.55 -19.25 -7.98
CA SER A 92 7.58 -18.32 -8.43
C SER A 92 8.07 -18.62 -9.84
N GLY A 93 7.78 -19.81 -10.37
CA GLY A 93 8.17 -20.26 -11.70
C GLY A 93 7.61 -19.38 -12.82
N ARG A 94 8.40 -19.21 -13.87
CA ARG A 94 8.03 -18.40 -15.03
C ARG A 94 8.38 -19.12 -16.31
N ILE A 95 7.65 -18.82 -17.36
CA ILE A 95 8.01 -19.24 -18.73
C ILE A 95 8.29 -18.00 -19.60
N PRO A 96 9.15 -18.14 -20.62
CA PRO A 96 9.49 -17.01 -21.50
C PRO A 96 8.35 -16.66 -22.44
N ALA A 97 8.18 -15.36 -22.66
CA ALA A 97 7.28 -14.84 -23.68
C ALA A 97 7.86 -13.57 -24.32
N THR A 98 7.44 -13.29 -25.54
CA THR A 98 7.67 -12.00 -26.20
C THR A 98 6.54 -11.05 -25.81
N ILE A 99 6.89 -9.89 -25.29
CA ILE A 99 5.95 -8.81 -24.92
C ILE A 99 6.04 -7.71 -25.96
N ILE A 100 4.89 -7.29 -26.51
CA ILE A 100 4.86 -6.16 -27.45
C ILE A 100 3.96 -5.06 -26.88
N VAL A 101 4.50 -3.84 -26.78
CA VAL A 101 3.79 -2.65 -26.32
C VAL A 101 4.22 -1.45 -27.16
N ASN A 102 3.27 -0.66 -27.64
CA ASN A 102 3.53 0.51 -28.49
C ASN A 102 4.43 0.19 -29.70
N GLY A 103 4.30 -1.00 -30.27
CA GLY A 103 5.12 -1.47 -31.39
C GLY A 103 6.55 -1.90 -31.04
N MET A 104 6.96 -1.76 -29.77
CA MET A 104 8.26 -2.25 -29.28
C MET A 104 8.13 -3.71 -28.83
N SER A 105 9.05 -4.56 -29.28
CA SER A 105 9.10 -5.99 -28.92
C SER A 105 10.20 -6.25 -27.90
N PHE A 106 9.87 -7.05 -26.89
CA PHE A 106 10.76 -7.45 -25.80
C PHE A 106 10.72 -8.97 -25.67
N ASP A 107 11.79 -9.62 -26.04
CA ASP A 107 11.88 -11.08 -25.98
C ASP A 107 12.28 -11.56 -24.58
N SER A 108 11.94 -12.83 -24.31
CA SER A 108 12.34 -13.53 -23.09
C SER A 108 11.92 -12.83 -21.80
N ALA A 109 10.78 -12.16 -21.76
CA ALA A 109 10.18 -11.72 -20.52
C ALA A 109 9.64 -12.92 -19.73
N GLY A 110 9.80 -12.91 -18.40
CA GLY A 110 9.33 -13.97 -17.53
C GLY A 110 7.86 -13.81 -17.16
N VAL A 111 7.00 -14.71 -17.62
CA VAL A 111 5.55 -14.64 -17.36
C VAL A 111 5.10 -15.73 -16.42
N ARG A 112 4.23 -15.38 -15.49
CA ARG A 112 3.50 -16.32 -14.62
C ARG A 112 2.09 -15.80 -14.33
N TYR A 113 1.20 -16.67 -13.90
CA TYR A 113 -0.05 -16.26 -13.30
C TYR A 113 0.17 -15.67 -11.89
N LYS A 114 -0.77 -14.89 -11.40
CA LYS A 114 -0.74 -14.29 -10.06
C LYS A 114 -2.16 -14.29 -9.45
N GLY A 115 -2.23 -13.82 -8.21
CA GLY A 115 -3.48 -13.70 -7.47
C GLY A 115 -3.79 -14.98 -6.69
N ASN A 116 -4.93 -14.99 -6.06
CA ASN A 116 -5.49 -16.09 -5.29
C ASN A 116 -6.86 -16.43 -5.85
N SER A 117 -7.93 -16.05 -5.17
CA SER A 117 -9.31 -16.19 -5.67
C SER A 117 -9.50 -15.58 -7.06
N THR A 118 -8.80 -14.47 -7.35
CA THR A 118 -8.81 -13.80 -8.66
C THR A 118 -8.21 -14.65 -9.79
N PHE A 119 -7.38 -15.65 -9.48
CA PHE A 119 -6.93 -16.66 -10.42
C PHE A 119 -7.81 -17.91 -10.37
N CYS A 120 -8.02 -18.48 -9.19
CA CYS A 120 -8.65 -19.79 -9.05
C CYS A 120 -10.09 -19.80 -9.53
N LEU A 121 -10.90 -18.82 -9.10
CA LEU A 121 -12.32 -18.80 -9.46
C LEU A 121 -12.58 -18.69 -10.98
N PRO A 122 -11.94 -17.78 -11.73
CA PRO A 122 -12.10 -17.78 -13.19
C PRO A 122 -11.48 -19.00 -13.85
N ASN A 123 -10.32 -19.50 -13.39
CA ASN A 123 -9.68 -20.67 -13.94
C ASN A 123 -10.57 -21.91 -13.80
N ASP A 124 -11.15 -22.15 -12.64
CA ASP A 124 -12.04 -23.27 -12.38
C ASP A 124 -13.36 -23.19 -13.16
N ALA A 125 -13.78 -21.97 -13.49
CA ALA A 125 -14.91 -21.72 -14.38
C ALA A 125 -14.54 -21.81 -15.89
N GLY A 126 -13.30 -22.15 -16.23
CA GLY A 126 -12.83 -22.20 -17.61
C GLY A 126 -12.72 -20.83 -18.29
N ASN A 127 -12.67 -19.76 -17.52
CA ASN A 127 -12.52 -18.39 -18.04
C ASN A 127 -11.03 -18.09 -18.27
N PRO A 128 -10.60 -17.80 -19.52
CA PRO A 128 -9.20 -17.51 -19.82
C PRO A 128 -8.71 -16.16 -19.28
N LYS A 129 -9.61 -15.31 -18.79
CA LYS A 129 -9.27 -13.98 -18.26
C LYS A 129 -8.73 -14.09 -16.84
N VAL A 130 -7.53 -14.64 -16.69
CA VAL A 130 -6.79 -14.78 -15.42
C VAL A 130 -5.72 -13.69 -15.29
N PRO A 131 -5.26 -13.36 -14.07
CA PRO A 131 -4.27 -12.30 -13.87
C PRO A 131 -2.84 -12.74 -14.16
N PHE A 132 -2.03 -11.80 -14.69
CA PHE A 132 -0.64 -12.05 -15.10
C PHE A 132 0.35 -11.22 -14.27
N ASN A 133 1.53 -11.79 -14.05
CA ASN A 133 2.71 -11.10 -13.54
C ASN A 133 3.86 -11.31 -14.53
N ILE A 134 4.30 -10.25 -15.17
CA ILE A 134 5.35 -10.24 -16.18
C ILE A 134 6.58 -9.56 -15.60
N ASP A 135 7.73 -10.21 -15.68
CA ASP A 135 9.02 -9.68 -15.25
C ASP A 135 9.92 -9.54 -16.49
N MET A 136 10.09 -8.31 -16.92
CA MET A 136 10.92 -7.98 -18.08
C MET A 136 12.40 -8.31 -17.85
N ASN A 137 12.85 -8.23 -16.61
CA ASN A 137 14.25 -8.39 -16.21
C ASN A 137 14.59 -9.83 -15.76
N TYR A 138 13.70 -10.80 -15.97
CA TYR A 138 13.88 -12.14 -15.39
C TYR A 138 15.05 -12.91 -16.03
N TRP A 139 15.09 -13.02 -17.36
CA TRP A 139 16.20 -13.64 -18.10
C TRP A 139 17.11 -12.62 -18.79
N VAL A 140 16.60 -11.44 -19.13
CA VAL A 140 17.36 -10.40 -19.80
C VAL A 140 17.63 -9.27 -18.81
N SER A 141 18.85 -9.25 -18.26
CA SER A 141 19.23 -8.26 -17.27
C SER A 141 19.12 -6.82 -17.82
N GLY A 142 18.51 -5.94 -17.05
CA GLY A 142 18.32 -4.54 -17.42
C GLY A 142 17.13 -4.28 -18.33
N GLN A 143 16.44 -5.32 -18.86
CA GLN A 143 15.29 -5.13 -19.72
C GLN A 143 14.14 -4.44 -18.98
N LYS A 144 13.59 -3.41 -19.58
CA LYS A 144 12.52 -2.59 -19.03
C LYS A 144 11.52 -2.22 -20.12
N ILE A 145 10.30 -1.99 -19.72
CA ILE A 145 9.26 -1.38 -20.54
C ILE A 145 8.89 -0.01 -19.95
N LEU A 146 9.11 1.07 -20.71
CA LEU A 146 8.86 2.44 -20.26
C LEU A 146 9.38 2.67 -18.83
N GLU A 147 10.63 2.31 -18.60
CA GLU A 147 11.39 2.39 -17.33
C GLU A 147 11.00 1.39 -16.24
N TYR A 148 10.00 0.56 -16.42
CA TYR A 148 9.57 -0.43 -15.44
C TYR A 148 10.02 -1.86 -15.81
N LYS A 149 10.41 -2.61 -14.78
CA LYS A 149 10.82 -4.02 -14.92
C LYS A 149 9.66 -5.00 -14.86
N LYS A 150 8.49 -4.59 -14.37
CA LYS A 150 7.36 -5.48 -14.09
C LYS A 150 6.04 -4.90 -14.56
N LEU A 151 5.19 -5.79 -15.10
CA LEU A 151 3.77 -5.56 -15.33
C LEU A 151 2.98 -6.47 -14.41
N LYS A 152 2.04 -5.91 -13.66
CA LYS A 152 1.09 -6.66 -12.83
C LYS A 152 -0.32 -6.43 -13.37
N LEU A 153 -0.80 -7.35 -14.16
CA LEU A 153 -2.07 -7.25 -14.87
C LEU A 153 -3.13 -8.02 -14.09
N ALA A 154 -3.97 -7.30 -13.36
CA ALA A 154 -5.11 -7.86 -12.66
C ALA A 154 -6.30 -7.93 -13.61
N ASN A 155 -7.06 -9.03 -13.53
CA ASN A 155 -8.21 -9.30 -14.42
C ASN A 155 -9.49 -8.56 -14.02
N ALA A 156 -9.46 -7.73 -12.97
CA ALA A 156 -10.62 -7.05 -12.40
C ALA A 156 -11.76 -8.03 -12.09
N TRP A 157 -11.42 -9.19 -11.49
CA TRP A 157 -12.41 -10.18 -11.09
C TRP A 157 -13.41 -9.56 -10.11
N MET A 158 -14.72 -9.72 -10.38
CA MET A 158 -15.81 -9.12 -9.63
C MET A 158 -15.87 -7.57 -9.62
N ASP A 159 -15.13 -6.92 -10.52
CA ASP A 159 -15.28 -5.51 -10.79
C ASP A 159 -15.74 -5.27 -12.23
N PRO A 160 -17.05 -5.23 -12.50
CA PRO A 160 -17.56 -5.02 -13.85
C PRO A 160 -17.28 -3.61 -14.40
N THR A 161 -16.82 -2.70 -13.55
CA THR A 161 -16.47 -1.33 -13.94
C THR A 161 -15.02 -1.18 -14.37
N PHE A 162 -14.12 -2.10 -13.96
CA PHE A 162 -12.66 -2.02 -14.07
C PHE A 162 -12.04 -0.81 -13.37
N ALA A 163 -12.81 -0.11 -12.55
CA ALA A 163 -12.45 1.21 -12.04
C ALA A 163 -12.13 1.24 -10.54
N LYS A 164 -12.44 0.19 -9.78
CA LYS A 164 -12.28 0.20 -8.32
C LYS A 164 -10.84 0.44 -7.90
N GLU A 165 -9.91 -0.43 -8.30
CA GLU A 165 -8.49 -0.32 -7.95
C GLU A 165 -7.88 0.98 -8.48
N PHE A 166 -8.20 1.36 -9.73
CA PHE A 166 -7.76 2.60 -10.34
C PHE A 166 -8.21 3.83 -9.54
N THR A 167 -9.49 3.88 -9.18
CA THR A 167 -10.06 5.02 -8.44
C THR A 167 -9.55 5.07 -7.02
N ALA A 168 -9.48 3.93 -6.33
CA ALA A 168 -8.95 3.83 -4.98
C ALA A 168 -7.50 4.30 -4.93
N ALA A 169 -6.63 3.78 -5.78
CA ALA A 169 -5.23 4.21 -5.87
C ALA A 169 -5.09 5.71 -6.15
N LYS A 170 -5.94 6.28 -7.02
CA LYS A 170 -5.98 7.72 -7.31
C LYS A 170 -6.35 8.55 -6.07
N ILE A 171 -7.24 8.04 -5.21
CA ILE A 171 -7.60 8.68 -3.95
C ILE A 171 -6.44 8.60 -2.97
N TYR A 172 -5.87 7.41 -2.75
CA TYR A 172 -4.74 7.22 -1.85
C TYR A 172 -3.56 8.12 -2.19
N ARG A 173 -3.20 8.22 -3.47
CA ARG A 173 -2.07 9.05 -3.95
C ARG A 173 -2.17 10.54 -3.61
N LYS A 174 -3.32 11.02 -3.15
CA LYS A 174 -3.48 12.39 -2.66
C LYS A 174 -2.99 12.56 -1.22
N TYR A 175 -2.89 11.49 -0.46
CA TYR A 175 -2.64 11.54 0.98
C TYR A 175 -1.37 10.79 1.40
N LEU A 176 -1.02 9.70 0.71
CA LEU A 176 0.13 8.86 1.04
C LEU A 176 0.70 8.16 -0.20
N PRO A 177 1.96 7.66 -0.12
CA PRO A 177 2.53 6.84 -1.18
C PRO A 177 1.65 5.63 -1.50
N SER A 178 1.27 5.49 -2.76
CA SER A 178 0.48 4.37 -3.25
C SER A 178 0.87 4.06 -4.69
N ALA A 179 0.67 2.84 -5.12
CA ALA A 179 0.99 2.39 -6.47
C ALA A 179 0.31 3.22 -7.55
N GLU A 180 1.00 3.46 -8.66
CA GLU A 180 0.36 3.92 -9.87
C GLU A 180 -0.47 2.79 -10.48
N VAL A 181 -1.62 3.15 -11.03
CA VAL A 181 -2.55 2.21 -11.66
C VAL A 181 -3.11 2.82 -12.91
N ASN A 182 -3.15 2.05 -14.00
CA ASN A 182 -3.89 2.39 -15.21
C ASN A 182 -4.56 1.16 -15.81
N LEU A 183 -5.34 1.39 -16.85
CA LEU A 183 -6.00 0.33 -17.60
C LEU A 183 -5.20 -0.02 -18.85
N THR A 184 -5.26 -1.28 -19.26
CA THR A 184 -4.62 -1.77 -20.47
C THR A 184 -5.47 -2.86 -21.14
N LYS A 185 -5.32 -3.01 -22.44
CA LYS A 185 -5.91 -4.12 -23.20
C LYS A 185 -4.88 -5.24 -23.32
N LEU A 186 -5.27 -6.46 -22.96
CA LEU A 186 -4.39 -7.61 -23.02
C LEU A 186 -4.77 -8.54 -24.17
N HIS A 187 -3.76 -8.89 -24.96
CA HIS A 187 -3.84 -9.88 -26.02
C HIS A 187 -2.85 -11.01 -25.72
N VAL A 188 -3.30 -12.27 -25.77
CA VAL A 188 -2.45 -13.44 -25.56
C VAL A 188 -2.59 -14.36 -26.75
N GLN A 189 -1.47 -14.71 -27.39
CA GLN A 189 -1.44 -15.52 -28.60
C GLN A 189 -2.41 -14.98 -29.67
N GLY A 190 -2.46 -13.67 -29.86
CA GLY A 190 -3.34 -12.99 -30.80
C GLY A 190 -4.80 -12.84 -30.36
N ASN A 191 -5.22 -13.49 -29.26
CA ASN A 191 -6.58 -13.39 -28.76
C ASN A 191 -6.72 -12.23 -27.77
N TYR A 192 -7.72 -11.39 -27.96
CA TYR A 192 -8.05 -10.32 -27.03
C TYR A 192 -8.73 -10.89 -25.78
N LEU A 193 -8.10 -10.76 -24.61
CA LEU A 193 -8.64 -11.22 -23.34
C LEU A 193 -9.46 -10.16 -22.59
N GLY A 194 -9.41 -8.91 -23.03
CA GLY A 194 -10.17 -7.84 -22.42
C GLY A 194 -9.32 -6.76 -21.78
N VAL A 195 -9.97 -5.89 -20.98
CA VAL A 195 -9.31 -4.83 -20.20
C VAL A 195 -8.77 -5.42 -18.91
N TYR A 196 -7.55 -5.04 -18.56
CA TYR A 196 -6.84 -5.39 -17.34
C TYR A 196 -6.44 -4.14 -16.58
N VAL A 197 -6.34 -4.27 -15.26
CA VAL A 197 -5.78 -3.25 -14.38
C VAL A 197 -4.29 -3.51 -14.26
N ASN A 198 -3.47 -2.54 -14.67
CA ASN A 198 -2.01 -2.61 -14.55
C ASN A 198 -1.57 -1.80 -13.34
N THR A 199 -0.99 -2.48 -12.34
CA THR A 199 -0.64 -1.90 -11.03
C THR A 199 0.87 -1.88 -10.84
N GLU A 200 1.42 -0.74 -10.42
CA GLU A 200 2.84 -0.58 -10.09
C GLU A 200 3.26 -1.56 -9.00
N SER A 201 4.43 -2.15 -9.15
CA SER A 201 4.99 -3.03 -8.13
C SER A 201 5.59 -2.24 -6.98
N ILE A 202 5.26 -2.58 -5.73
CA ILE A 202 5.97 -2.09 -4.56
C ILE A 202 7.33 -2.81 -4.51
N ASN A 203 8.38 -2.12 -4.90
CA ASN A 203 9.75 -2.62 -5.03
C ASN A 203 10.77 -1.48 -4.85
N LYS A 204 12.06 -1.78 -5.02
CA LYS A 204 13.14 -0.78 -4.86
C LYS A 204 12.95 0.49 -5.73
N GLN A 205 12.33 0.38 -6.92
CA GLN A 205 12.02 1.55 -7.77
C GLN A 205 10.90 2.42 -7.18
N PHE A 206 9.83 1.79 -6.67
CA PHE A 206 8.77 2.48 -5.94
C PHE A 206 9.31 3.19 -4.70
N LEU A 207 10.14 2.49 -3.91
CA LEU A 207 10.73 3.06 -2.69
C LEU A 207 11.61 4.27 -2.99
N ASP A 208 12.48 4.16 -3.99
CA ASP A 208 13.36 5.24 -4.44
C ASP A 208 12.54 6.47 -4.88
N LYS A 209 11.46 6.25 -5.62
CA LYS A 209 10.55 7.30 -6.10
C LYS A 209 9.84 8.03 -4.97
N HIS A 210 9.35 7.30 -3.96
CA HIS A 210 8.46 7.86 -2.93
C HIS A 210 9.17 8.27 -1.65
N PHE A 211 10.32 7.65 -1.35
CA PHE A 211 11.04 7.87 -0.09
C PHE A 211 12.46 8.40 -0.32
N ASN A 212 12.91 8.48 -1.59
CA ASN A 212 14.29 8.85 -1.97
C ASN A 212 15.34 7.92 -1.35
N GLU A 213 14.94 6.70 -1.02
CA GLU A 213 15.75 5.62 -0.46
C GLU A 213 15.09 4.27 -0.71
N LYS A 214 15.86 3.16 -0.62
CA LYS A 214 15.37 1.82 -0.98
C LYS A 214 16.09 0.69 -0.26
N SER A 215 16.86 1.00 0.78
CA SER A 215 17.70 0.03 1.49
C SER A 215 17.08 -0.50 2.78
N GLY A 216 16.02 0.14 3.26
CA GLY A 216 15.32 -0.26 4.48
C GLY A 216 14.53 -1.56 4.33
N SER A 217 14.07 -2.06 5.47
CA SER A 217 13.30 -3.30 5.56
C SER A 217 11.94 -3.17 4.89
N LEU A 218 11.62 -4.06 3.98
CA LEU A 218 10.35 -4.08 3.25
C LEU A 218 9.64 -5.42 3.45
N PHE A 219 8.41 -5.36 3.93
CA PHE A 219 7.55 -6.53 4.13
C PHE A 219 6.26 -6.39 3.33
N LYS A 220 5.88 -7.47 2.63
CA LYS A 220 4.51 -7.65 2.16
C LYS A 220 3.73 -8.33 3.28
N CYS A 221 2.69 -7.67 3.75
CA CYS A 221 1.80 -8.12 4.80
C CYS A 221 0.58 -8.79 4.16
N ASP A 222 0.74 -10.06 3.89
CA ASP A 222 -0.20 -10.86 3.13
C ASP A 222 0.05 -12.34 3.46
N PRO A 223 -0.98 -13.12 3.83
CA PRO A 223 -0.81 -14.51 4.20
C PRO A 223 -0.02 -15.30 3.17
N SER A 224 0.81 -16.21 3.63
CA SER A 224 1.45 -17.18 2.75
C SER A 224 0.43 -18.24 2.32
N GLY A 225 0.56 -18.76 1.11
CA GLY A 225 -0.30 -19.81 0.61
C GLY A 225 -1.32 -19.38 -0.43
N MET A 226 -1.98 -20.37 -1.02
CA MET A 226 -2.98 -20.20 -2.08
C MET A 226 -4.32 -20.81 -1.66
N PHE A 227 -5.40 -20.12 -2.03
CA PHE A 227 -6.75 -20.40 -1.56
C PHE A 227 -7.70 -20.74 -2.70
N CYS A 228 -7.38 -21.75 -3.47
CA CYS A 228 -8.26 -22.20 -4.54
C CYS A 228 -9.44 -23.03 -4.03
N ASP A 229 -9.31 -23.69 -2.89
CA ASP A 229 -10.25 -24.72 -2.44
C ASP A 229 -11.30 -24.26 -1.43
N THR A 230 -11.22 -23.05 -0.92
CA THR A 230 -12.11 -22.66 0.18
C THR A 230 -12.80 -21.34 -0.07
N ALA A 231 -14.10 -21.40 -0.16
CA ALA A 231 -14.93 -20.22 -0.07
C ALA A 231 -14.62 -19.45 1.23
N GLY A 232 -13.67 -18.54 1.17
CA GLY A 232 -13.54 -17.44 2.10
C GLY A 232 -12.64 -17.59 3.32
N ALA A 233 -11.79 -18.61 3.44
CA ALA A 233 -10.83 -18.64 4.55
C ALA A 233 -9.39 -18.64 4.05
N PRO A 234 -8.55 -17.67 4.45
CA PRO A 234 -7.13 -17.77 4.22
C PRO A 234 -6.56 -19.01 4.93
N ALA A 235 -5.87 -19.93 4.18
CA ALA A 235 -4.99 -20.91 4.76
C ALA A 235 -3.62 -20.24 4.88
N GLY A 236 -3.25 -19.79 5.96
CA GLY A 236 -2.02 -19.07 6.22
C GLY A 236 -2.26 -18.14 7.39
N GLY A 237 -1.26 -17.39 7.70
CA GLY A 237 -1.30 -16.50 8.82
C GLY A 237 -2.23 -15.29 8.63
N ARG A 238 -2.13 -14.40 9.57
CA ARG A 238 -2.87 -13.16 9.59
C ARG A 238 -1.91 -12.04 9.98
N PRO A 239 -1.52 -11.18 9.05
CA PRO A 239 -0.55 -10.09 9.33
C PRO A 239 -1.19 -8.98 10.16
N ASP A 240 -1.62 -9.30 11.37
CA ASP A 240 -2.34 -8.40 12.29
C ASP A 240 -1.45 -7.73 13.33
N LEU A 241 -0.13 -7.86 13.18
CA LEU A 241 0.89 -7.28 14.05
C LEU A 241 0.81 -7.72 15.51
N LYS A 242 0.25 -8.91 15.76
CA LYS A 242 0.31 -9.53 17.08
C LYS A 242 1.69 -10.08 17.39
N TRP A 243 2.04 -10.00 18.67
CA TRP A 243 3.26 -10.61 19.16
C TRP A 243 3.10 -12.14 19.29
N LEU A 244 3.89 -12.88 18.49
CA LEU A 244 3.94 -14.35 18.51
C LEU A 244 5.18 -14.89 19.23
N GLY A 245 6.20 -14.05 19.47
CA GLY A 245 7.48 -14.42 20.10
C GLY A 245 8.67 -13.75 19.40
N ILE A 246 9.86 -14.10 19.86
CA ILE A 246 11.13 -13.54 19.35
C ILE A 246 11.66 -14.26 18.12
N ASP A 247 11.09 -15.40 17.76
CA ASP A 247 11.53 -16.16 16.58
C ASP A 247 10.81 -15.63 15.33
N SER A 248 11.60 -15.14 14.38
CA SER A 248 11.04 -14.63 13.13
C SER A 248 10.30 -15.70 12.31
N THR A 249 10.61 -16.98 12.52
CA THR A 249 9.95 -18.08 11.82
C THR A 249 8.46 -18.20 12.14
N ASP A 250 8.04 -17.73 13.31
CA ASP A 250 6.64 -17.71 13.72
C ASP A 250 5.78 -16.74 12.88
N TYR A 251 6.43 -15.84 12.12
CA TYR A 251 5.78 -14.80 11.31
C TYR A 251 5.82 -15.07 9.81
N TYR A 252 6.45 -16.16 9.36
CA TYR A 252 6.64 -16.43 7.92
C TYR A 252 5.32 -16.71 7.19
N ASP A 253 4.29 -17.14 7.89
CA ASP A 253 2.96 -17.34 7.32
C ASP A 253 2.18 -16.01 7.18
N ASP A 254 2.56 -14.98 7.94
CA ASP A 254 1.90 -13.68 7.98
C ASP A 254 2.57 -12.67 7.03
N TYR A 255 3.90 -12.70 6.97
CA TYR A 255 4.69 -11.67 6.29
C TYR A 255 5.70 -12.27 5.32
N THR A 256 5.83 -11.63 4.17
CA THR A 256 6.90 -11.96 3.20
C THR A 256 7.91 -10.83 3.14
N ILE A 257 9.15 -11.07 3.57
CA ILE A 257 10.24 -10.11 3.41
C ILE A 257 10.56 -9.88 1.92
N LYS A 258 10.73 -8.61 1.53
CA LYS A 258 11.06 -8.17 0.15
C LYS A 258 12.39 -7.42 0.06
N SER A 259 12.99 -7.09 1.19
CA SER A 259 14.37 -6.62 1.37
C SER A 259 15.33 -7.79 1.62
N ASP A 260 16.62 -7.51 1.61
CA ASP A 260 17.65 -8.53 1.81
C ASP A 260 17.70 -9.02 3.27
N ASN A 261 17.26 -8.18 4.22
CA ASN A 261 17.15 -8.45 5.67
C ASN A 261 16.05 -7.56 6.28
N GLY A 262 15.82 -7.67 7.62
CA GLY A 262 14.89 -6.77 8.33
C GLY A 262 13.95 -7.45 9.32
N TRP A 263 14.03 -8.77 9.53
CA TRP A 263 13.15 -9.46 10.49
C TRP A 263 13.25 -8.88 11.91
N GLY A 264 14.47 -8.49 12.36
CA GLY A 264 14.66 -7.83 13.64
C GLY A 264 13.86 -6.52 13.75
N ASP A 265 13.91 -5.71 12.69
CA ASP A 265 13.17 -4.42 12.65
C ASP A 265 11.65 -4.63 12.76
N LEU A 266 11.12 -5.65 12.07
CA LEU A 266 9.69 -5.99 12.17
C LEU A 266 9.32 -6.47 13.58
N LEU A 267 10.15 -7.32 14.19
CA LEU A 267 9.91 -7.83 15.54
C LEU A 267 9.94 -6.70 16.58
N ASP A 268 10.90 -5.78 16.47
CA ASP A 268 10.99 -4.61 17.36
C ASP A 268 9.77 -3.71 17.23
N PHE A 269 9.29 -3.51 15.99
CA PHE A 269 8.04 -2.77 15.76
C PHE A 269 6.84 -3.48 16.38
N ILE A 270 6.65 -4.78 16.11
CA ILE A 270 5.54 -5.56 16.66
C ILE A 270 5.61 -5.59 18.19
N TYR A 271 6.80 -5.75 18.77
CA TYR A 271 7.00 -5.72 20.22
C TYR A 271 6.57 -4.36 20.81
N THR A 272 7.04 -3.26 20.21
CA THR A 272 6.69 -1.90 20.66
C THR A 272 5.18 -1.66 20.58
N LEU A 273 4.54 -2.07 19.49
CA LEU A 273 3.09 -1.96 19.32
C LEU A 273 2.31 -2.69 20.42
N ASN A 274 2.76 -3.88 20.82
CA ASN A 274 2.02 -4.73 21.76
C ASN A 274 2.34 -4.45 23.24
N PHE A 275 3.54 -3.95 23.56
CA PHE A 275 3.99 -3.83 24.95
C PHE A 275 4.43 -2.43 25.36
N ASN A 276 4.82 -1.57 24.42
CA ASN A 276 5.33 -0.22 24.67
C ASN A 276 4.60 0.82 23.83
N PHE A 277 3.27 0.73 23.77
CA PHE A 277 2.45 1.55 22.89
C PHE A 277 2.67 3.08 23.03
N ASN A 278 3.11 3.54 24.19
CA ASN A 278 3.48 4.94 24.40
C ASN A 278 4.69 5.41 23.58
N GLU A 279 5.46 4.46 23.00
CA GLU A 279 6.62 4.72 22.16
C GLU A 279 6.33 4.43 20.67
N ILE A 280 5.06 4.26 20.32
CA ILE A 280 4.65 3.82 18.96
C ILE A 280 5.13 4.79 17.87
N ASP A 281 5.19 6.07 18.14
CA ASP A 281 5.66 7.12 17.25
C ASP A 281 7.18 7.07 16.97
N SER A 282 7.93 6.27 17.75
CA SER A 282 9.36 6.03 17.52
C SER A 282 9.63 4.91 16.51
N VAL A 283 8.62 4.10 16.15
CA VAL A 283 8.79 2.92 15.29
C VAL A 283 7.91 2.94 14.04
N ILE A 284 6.86 3.76 14.00
CA ILE A 284 5.98 3.88 12.84
C ILE A 284 5.55 5.33 12.59
N ASN A 285 5.38 5.68 11.33
CA ASN A 285 4.80 6.96 10.95
C ASN A 285 3.29 6.96 11.22
N VAL A 286 2.90 7.42 12.41
CA VAL A 286 1.51 7.41 12.88
C VAL A 286 0.60 8.23 11.97
N ASP A 287 1.06 9.38 11.46
CA ASP A 287 0.27 10.22 10.56
C ASP A 287 -0.13 9.45 9.30
N ARG A 288 0.78 8.70 8.69
CA ARG A 288 0.48 7.88 7.51
C ARG A 288 -0.49 6.73 7.80
N VAL A 289 -0.38 6.12 8.98
CA VAL A 289 -1.33 5.08 9.41
C VAL A 289 -2.73 5.66 9.55
N LEU A 290 -2.85 6.82 10.19
CA LEU A 290 -4.14 7.51 10.34
C LEU A 290 -4.74 7.89 8.99
N TRP A 291 -3.94 8.38 8.05
CA TRP A 291 -4.40 8.64 6.69
C TRP A 291 -4.83 7.36 5.96
N ALA A 292 -4.07 6.26 6.11
CA ALA A 292 -4.45 4.97 5.52
C ALA A 292 -5.81 4.50 6.07
N PHE A 293 -6.02 4.59 7.37
CA PHE A 293 -7.29 4.21 8.01
C PHE A 293 -8.45 5.11 7.60
N ALA A 294 -8.22 6.43 7.54
CA ALA A 294 -9.23 7.37 7.09
C ALA A 294 -9.66 7.10 5.65
N VAL A 295 -8.71 6.90 4.74
CA VAL A 295 -9.02 6.59 3.34
C VAL A 295 -9.72 5.24 3.23
N ASN A 296 -9.23 4.18 3.90
CA ASN A 296 -9.89 2.87 3.93
C ASN A 296 -11.35 2.97 4.36
N SER A 297 -11.62 3.75 5.41
CA SER A 297 -12.98 3.93 5.93
C SER A 297 -13.89 4.66 4.93
N VAL A 298 -13.39 5.74 4.32
CA VAL A 298 -14.17 6.56 3.37
C VAL A 298 -14.50 5.80 2.10
N ILE A 299 -13.54 5.05 1.54
CA ILE A 299 -13.77 4.25 0.32
C ILE A 299 -14.30 2.85 0.61
N SER A 300 -14.59 2.55 1.88
CA SER A 300 -15.08 1.24 2.33
C SER A 300 -14.20 0.09 1.82
N ASN A 301 -12.87 0.26 1.93
CA ASN A 301 -11.91 -0.82 1.70
C ASN A 301 -11.79 -1.66 2.97
N LEU A 302 -12.48 -2.78 3.00
CA LEU A 302 -12.53 -3.68 4.17
C LEU A 302 -11.58 -4.87 4.05
N ASP A 303 -10.83 -4.94 2.97
CA ASP A 303 -9.88 -5.99 2.67
C ASP A 303 -8.45 -5.50 2.91
N THR A 304 -8.20 -5.00 4.12
CA THR A 304 -6.95 -4.35 4.53
C THR A 304 -6.77 -4.40 6.05
N TYR A 305 -5.69 -3.81 6.60
CA TYR A 305 -5.32 -3.90 8.01
C TYR A 305 -6.47 -3.55 8.98
N ASN A 306 -7.13 -2.42 8.79
CA ASN A 306 -8.27 -2.02 9.63
C ASN A 306 -9.63 -2.51 9.07
N GLY A 307 -9.60 -3.51 8.21
CA GLY A 307 -10.78 -4.08 7.57
C GLY A 307 -11.25 -5.39 8.19
N TYR A 308 -12.03 -6.15 7.42
CA TYR A 308 -12.55 -7.45 7.82
C TYR A 308 -11.49 -8.55 7.69
N TYR A 309 -10.78 -8.58 6.56
CA TYR A 309 -9.62 -9.44 6.34
C TYR A 309 -8.36 -8.59 6.48
N ILE A 310 -7.56 -8.91 7.49
CA ILE A 310 -6.30 -8.17 7.76
C ILE A 310 -5.23 -8.72 6.83
N HIS A 311 -4.96 -8.00 5.74
CA HIS A 311 -3.87 -8.20 4.79
C HIS A 311 -3.82 -7.02 3.80
N ASN A 312 -3.22 -7.18 2.63
CA ASN A 312 -3.20 -6.18 1.54
C ASN A 312 -2.54 -4.84 1.91
N TYR A 313 -1.38 -4.90 2.56
CA TYR A 313 -0.55 -3.72 2.79
C TYR A 313 0.95 -4.10 2.76
N TYR A 314 1.79 -3.11 2.71
CA TYR A 314 3.23 -3.25 2.91
C TYR A 314 3.67 -2.38 4.07
N LEU A 315 4.75 -2.82 4.73
CA LEU A 315 5.49 -2.04 5.70
C LEU A 315 6.90 -1.80 5.15
N TYR A 316 7.33 -0.55 5.10
CA TYR A 316 8.66 -0.16 4.68
C TYR A 316 9.32 0.71 5.76
N GLN A 317 10.47 0.31 6.28
CA GLN A 317 11.22 1.09 7.24
C GLN A 317 12.12 2.08 6.51
N THR A 318 11.93 3.37 6.77
CA THR A 318 12.78 4.46 6.27
C THR A 318 14.05 4.61 7.10
N GLY A 319 15.05 5.34 6.59
CA GLY A 319 16.35 5.50 7.23
C GLY A 319 16.33 6.20 8.60
N ASP A 320 15.21 6.84 8.95
CA ASP A 320 14.93 7.39 10.28
C ASP A 320 14.40 6.33 11.29
N GLY A 321 14.28 5.07 10.86
CA GLY A 321 13.80 3.95 11.68
C GLY A 321 12.29 3.77 11.70
N LEU A 322 11.52 4.65 11.05
CA LEU A 322 10.06 4.60 11.08
C LEU A 322 9.48 3.71 9.98
N PHE A 323 8.62 2.77 10.35
CA PHE A 323 7.84 2.04 9.38
C PHE A 323 6.79 2.92 8.71
N GLN A 324 6.62 2.75 7.42
CA GLN A 324 5.65 3.42 6.57
C GLN A 324 4.63 2.39 6.07
N MET A 325 3.36 2.61 6.32
CA MET A 325 2.30 1.78 5.77
C MET A 325 2.00 2.19 4.33
N ILE A 326 2.01 1.21 3.42
CA ILE A 326 1.74 1.41 1.99
C ILE A 326 0.55 0.54 1.62
N PRO A 327 -0.55 1.11 1.09
CA PRO A 327 -1.72 0.34 0.68
C PRO A 327 -1.40 -0.53 -0.54
N TRP A 328 -2.05 -1.68 -0.60
CA TRP A 328 -1.89 -2.65 -1.68
C TRP A 328 -3.20 -3.37 -1.97
N ASP A 329 -3.38 -3.85 -3.23
CA ASP A 329 -4.49 -4.68 -3.70
C ASP A 329 -5.87 -4.07 -3.39
N LEU A 330 -6.15 -2.94 -4.03
CA LEU A 330 -7.29 -2.07 -3.74
C LEU A 330 -8.56 -2.43 -4.51
N ASP A 331 -8.62 -3.59 -5.14
CA ASP A 331 -9.72 -4.05 -5.98
C ASP A 331 -11.03 -4.30 -5.22
N ASN A 332 -10.94 -4.54 -3.90
CA ASN A 332 -12.07 -4.68 -2.99
C ASN A 332 -12.55 -3.37 -2.36
N SER A 333 -12.05 -2.22 -2.81
CA SER A 333 -12.57 -0.90 -2.42
C SER A 333 -13.99 -0.66 -2.92
N PHE A 334 -14.67 0.37 -2.39
CA PHE A 334 -16.05 0.79 -2.73
C PHE A 334 -17.07 -0.32 -2.53
N LEU A 335 -17.11 -0.84 -1.30
CA LEU A 335 -17.91 -1.98 -0.97
C LEU A 335 -17.49 -3.19 -1.83
N GLY A 336 -16.34 -3.72 -1.58
CA GLY A 336 -16.12 -5.13 -1.86
C GLY A 336 -17.14 -5.96 -1.09
N ALA A 337 -18.35 -5.42 -0.99
CA ALA A 337 -19.55 -5.93 -0.32
C ALA A 337 -19.92 -7.33 -0.74
N ILE A 338 -19.30 -7.78 -1.77
CA ILE A 338 -19.31 -9.12 -2.30
C ILE A 338 -18.71 -10.11 -1.30
N LEU A 339 -17.98 -9.65 -0.30
CA LEU A 339 -17.43 -10.49 0.77
C LEU A 339 -18.47 -10.86 1.86
N GLY A 340 -19.75 -10.90 1.53
CA GLY A 340 -20.80 -11.38 2.44
C GLY A 340 -21.30 -10.34 3.45
N PHE A 341 -21.04 -9.06 3.22
CA PHE A 341 -21.66 -7.99 4.00
C PHE A 341 -23.11 -7.81 3.56
N THR A 342 -24.03 -8.33 4.33
CA THR A 342 -25.45 -8.38 3.97
C THR A 342 -26.19 -7.07 4.26
N SER A 343 -25.54 -6.06 4.86
CA SER A 343 -26.22 -4.81 5.21
C SER A 343 -25.31 -3.58 5.02
N PRO A 344 -25.75 -2.58 4.25
CA PRO A 344 -25.05 -1.30 4.16
C PRO A 344 -24.84 -0.61 5.51
N THR A 345 -25.76 -0.76 6.43
CA THR A 345 -25.68 -0.19 7.78
C THR A 345 -24.50 -0.74 8.58
N THR A 346 -24.16 -2.00 8.41
CA THR A 346 -23.02 -2.64 9.11
C THR A 346 -21.67 -2.04 8.66
N LEU A 347 -21.59 -1.55 7.44
CA LEU A 347 -20.37 -0.99 6.87
C LEU A 347 -20.04 0.39 7.43
N TYR A 348 -21.06 1.22 7.66
CA TYR A 348 -20.90 2.57 8.19
C TYR A 348 -20.81 2.62 9.73
N GLN A 349 -21.20 1.57 10.41
CA GLN A 349 -21.18 1.47 11.86
C GLN A 349 -19.95 0.74 12.38
N ARG A 350 -19.08 0.29 11.51
CA ARG A 350 -17.90 -0.43 11.92
C ARG A 350 -16.91 0.52 12.54
N ASP A 351 -16.61 0.28 13.82
CA ASP A 351 -15.52 0.95 14.51
C ASP A 351 -14.19 0.61 13.81
N PRO A 352 -13.41 1.60 13.40
CA PRO A 352 -12.12 1.36 12.79
C PRO A 352 -11.05 0.87 13.77
N TYR A 353 -11.37 0.72 15.06
CA TYR A 353 -10.45 0.28 16.12
C TYR A 353 -10.76 -1.14 16.62
#